data_91ca70e27a57ec61325584b2c2347b1c
#
_entry.id   91ca70e27a57ec61325584b2c2347b1c
#
_cell.length_a   1.000
_cell.length_b   1.000
_cell.length_c   1.000
_cell.angle_alpha   90.00
_cell.angle_beta   90.00
_cell.angle_gamma   90.00
#
_symmetry.space_group_name_H-M   'P 1'
#
loop_
_entity.id
_entity.type
_entity.pdbx_description
1 polymer ?
#
loop_
_entity_poly.entity_id
_entity_poly.type
_entity_poly.pdbx_seq_one_letter_code
_entity_poly.pdbx_strand_id
1 'polypeptide(L)'
;MDELHGRQKIIAQLVEARLEQGVSQAELARRVGTQRSNICRLESGVQNPTLDMILKIASALGKDVSLLLDDKEEPMSNIYSLRIYDTELMRFSMEKQGLSGLVAEILYTNEEQTHLLPLDMERTGEGVIHWLERRVIPKNRAFVDEILKTLGLSHNDTKGIIDVCKGLSLNDSYWVVPEGFEGKFSQYNLYENRFSEILAL
;
A
#
# COMPACT_ATOMS: atom_id res chain seq x y z
N MET A 1 -10.10 10.92 -0.48
CA MET A 1 -8.74 11.30 -0.95
C MET A 1 -8.89 12.59 -1.74
N ASP A 2 -8.21 13.63 -1.32
CA ASP A 2 -8.41 14.97 -1.84
C ASP A 2 -7.89 15.04 -3.30
N GLU A 3 -8.66 15.61 -4.24
CA GLU A 3 -8.27 15.81 -5.65
C GLU A 3 -6.92 16.53 -5.78
N LEU A 4 -6.61 17.37 -4.79
CA LEU A 4 -5.34 18.07 -4.67
C LEU A 4 -4.17 17.10 -4.50
N HIS A 5 -4.33 16.04 -3.73
CA HIS A 5 -3.28 15.06 -3.44
C HIS A 5 -2.91 14.23 -4.68
N GLY A 6 -3.91 13.77 -5.46
CA GLY A 6 -3.67 13.02 -6.71
C GLY A 6 -2.91 13.85 -7.75
N ARG A 7 -3.30 15.12 -7.92
CA ARG A 7 -2.61 16.05 -8.82
C ARG A 7 -1.16 16.30 -8.41
N GLN A 8 -0.91 16.54 -7.14
CA GLN A 8 0.46 16.78 -6.63
C GLN A 8 1.36 15.55 -6.85
N LYS A 9 0.84 14.35 -6.71
CA LYS A 9 1.58 13.10 -6.97
C LYS A 9 2.01 12.99 -8.44
N ILE A 10 1.11 13.28 -9.38
CA ILE A 10 1.42 13.26 -10.82
C ILE A 10 2.48 14.30 -11.15
N ILE A 11 2.32 15.54 -10.65
CA ILE A 11 3.30 16.61 -10.87
C ILE A 11 4.68 16.23 -10.33
N ALA A 12 4.74 15.67 -9.13
CA ALA A 12 6.00 15.22 -8.51
C ALA A 12 6.72 14.17 -9.37
N GLN A 13 5.99 13.18 -9.91
CA GLN A 13 6.56 12.17 -10.81
C GLN A 13 7.14 12.78 -12.10
N LEU A 14 6.46 13.77 -12.69
CA LEU A 14 6.97 14.47 -13.88
C LEU A 14 8.22 15.29 -13.58
N VAL A 15 8.26 15.96 -12.42
CA VAL A 15 9.44 16.71 -11.96
C VAL A 15 10.62 15.78 -11.73
N GLU A 16 10.41 14.66 -11.05
CA GLU A 16 11.43 13.65 -10.80
C GLU A 16 11.99 13.08 -12.11
N ALA A 17 11.13 12.66 -13.03
CA ALA A 17 11.56 12.16 -14.34
C ALA A 17 12.38 13.17 -15.15
N ARG A 18 12.05 14.47 -15.05
CA ARG A 18 12.82 15.55 -15.68
C ARG A 18 14.21 15.70 -15.04
N LEU A 19 14.27 15.68 -13.71
CA LEU A 19 15.52 15.84 -12.95
C LEU A 19 16.46 14.65 -13.16
N GLU A 20 15.95 13.44 -13.18
CA GLU A 20 16.71 12.23 -13.49
C GLU A 20 17.43 12.31 -14.83
N GLN A 21 16.80 12.94 -15.82
CA GLN A 21 17.38 13.13 -17.17
C GLN A 21 18.24 14.38 -17.28
N GLY A 22 18.40 15.17 -16.21
CA GLY A 22 19.15 16.43 -16.25
C GLY A 22 18.52 17.50 -17.15
N VAL A 23 17.24 17.38 -17.51
CA VAL A 23 16.54 18.31 -18.40
C VAL A 23 16.10 19.55 -17.61
N SER A 24 16.50 20.75 -18.06
CA SER A 24 16.07 22.01 -17.46
C SER A 24 14.59 22.32 -17.80
N GLN A 25 13.93 23.15 -16.97
CA GLN A 25 12.56 23.64 -17.25
C GLN A 25 12.47 24.33 -18.61
N ALA A 26 13.50 25.07 -19.01
CA ALA A 26 13.56 25.76 -20.31
C ALA A 26 13.65 24.75 -21.47
N GLU A 27 14.46 23.73 -21.32
CA GLU A 27 14.60 22.68 -22.34
C GLU A 27 13.31 21.84 -22.44
N LEU A 28 12.70 21.48 -21.30
CA LEU A 28 11.40 20.80 -21.31
C LEU A 28 10.32 21.64 -21.99
N ALA A 29 10.26 22.93 -21.69
CA ALA A 29 9.31 23.85 -22.34
C ALA A 29 9.49 23.88 -23.85
N ARG A 30 10.74 23.89 -24.34
CA ARG A 30 11.06 23.82 -25.77
C ARG A 30 10.57 22.52 -26.42
N ARG A 31 10.82 21.38 -25.77
CA ARG A 31 10.38 20.05 -26.26
C ARG A 31 8.86 19.91 -26.36
N VAL A 32 8.15 20.47 -25.37
CA VAL A 32 6.68 20.42 -25.28
C VAL A 32 6.01 21.49 -26.15
N GLY A 33 6.75 22.49 -26.63
CA GLY A 33 6.22 23.61 -27.41
C GLY A 33 5.45 24.63 -26.55
N THR A 34 5.93 24.91 -25.33
CA THR A 34 5.33 25.85 -24.38
C THR A 34 6.35 26.86 -23.84
N GLN A 35 5.91 27.79 -23.01
CA GLN A 35 6.80 28.75 -22.34
C GLN A 35 7.35 28.15 -21.04
N ARG A 36 8.60 28.50 -20.68
CA ARG A 36 9.23 28.09 -19.41
C ARG A 36 8.36 28.45 -18.20
N SER A 37 7.70 29.62 -18.22
CA SER A 37 6.80 30.03 -17.14
C SER A 37 5.65 29.05 -16.89
N ASN A 38 5.12 28.44 -17.96
CA ASN A 38 4.06 27.44 -17.82
C ASN A 38 4.56 26.15 -17.14
N ILE A 39 5.77 25.69 -17.51
CA ILE A 39 6.40 24.54 -16.82
C ILE A 39 6.67 24.87 -15.35
N CYS A 40 7.21 26.05 -15.06
CA CYS A 40 7.47 26.47 -13.68
C CYS A 40 6.19 26.52 -12.83
N ARG A 41 5.09 27.08 -13.36
CA ARG A 41 3.78 27.15 -12.67
C ARG A 41 3.14 25.77 -12.50
N LEU A 42 3.33 24.87 -13.44
CA LEU A 42 2.89 23.48 -13.36
C LEU A 42 3.65 22.75 -12.24
N GLU A 43 4.98 22.80 -12.26
CA GLU A 43 5.84 22.13 -11.27
C GLU A 43 5.65 22.68 -9.84
N SER A 44 5.33 23.98 -9.70
CA SER A 44 4.99 24.58 -8.40
C SER A 44 3.58 24.26 -7.90
N GLY A 45 2.77 23.54 -8.69
CA GLY A 45 1.39 23.19 -8.34
C GLY A 45 0.38 24.35 -8.41
N VAL A 46 0.81 25.52 -8.86
CA VAL A 46 -0.05 26.73 -9.00
C VAL A 46 -1.03 26.58 -10.16
N GLN A 47 -0.64 25.84 -11.19
CA GLN A 47 -1.48 25.64 -12.38
C GLN A 47 -2.08 24.22 -12.36
N ASN A 48 -3.36 24.12 -12.75
CA ASN A 48 -4.01 22.84 -12.98
C ASN A 48 -3.71 22.39 -14.43
N PRO A 49 -2.84 21.37 -14.64
CA PRO A 49 -2.53 20.90 -15.98
C PRO A 49 -3.72 20.13 -16.57
N THR A 50 -3.91 20.30 -17.89
CA THR A 50 -4.81 19.40 -18.63
C THR A 50 -4.14 18.04 -18.81
N LEU A 51 -4.95 16.99 -19.04
CA LEU A 51 -4.44 15.66 -19.36
C LEU A 51 -3.51 15.69 -20.59
N ASP A 52 -3.86 16.45 -21.62
CA ASP A 52 -3.02 16.62 -22.81
C ASP A 52 -1.65 17.21 -22.49
N MET A 53 -1.56 18.15 -21.55
CA MET A 53 -0.29 18.71 -21.13
C MET A 53 0.56 17.68 -20.38
N ILE A 54 -0.05 16.88 -19.51
CA ILE A 54 0.61 15.76 -18.80
C ILE A 54 1.18 14.77 -19.81
N LEU A 55 0.38 14.32 -20.77
CA LEU A 55 0.79 13.38 -21.81
C LEU A 55 1.92 13.93 -22.68
N LYS A 56 1.86 15.21 -23.08
CA LYS A 56 2.93 15.86 -23.84
C LYS A 56 4.25 15.94 -23.06
N ILE A 57 4.18 16.26 -21.77
CA ILE A 57 5.37 16.33 -20.91
C ILE A 57 5.98 14.94 -20.74
N ALA A 58 5.17 13.92 -20.42
CA ALA A 58 5.63 12.55 -20.28
C ALA A 58 6.30 12.04 -21.56
N SER A 59 5.65 12.23 -22.71
CA SER A 59 6.20 11.88 -24.02
C SER A 59 7.52 12.59 -24.30
N ALA A 60 7.64 13.89 -23.98
CA ALA A 60 8.88 14.67 -24.15
C ALA A 60 10.03 14.18 -23.26
N LEU A 61 9.70 13.46 -22.17
CA LEU A 61 10.63 12.79 -21.25
C LEU A 61 10.81 11.29 -21.58
N GLY A 62 10.23 10.79 -22.70
CA GLY A 62 10.32 9.37 -23.06
C GLY A 62 9.66 8.44 -22.06
N LYS A 63 8.65 8.91 -21.35
CA LYS A 63 7.86 8.13 -20.39
C LYS A 63 6.45 7.92 -20.93
N ASP A 64 5.90 6.75 -20.68
CA ASP A 64 4.50 6.46 -20.95
C ASP A 64 3.65 6.76 -19.71
N VAL A 65 2.42 7.26 -19.94
CA VAL A 65 1.44 7.49 -18.87
C VAL A 65 0.42 6.36 -18.93
N SER A 66 0.36 5.56 -17.87
CA SER A 66 -0.73 4.61 -17.64
C SER A 66 -1.68 5.17 -16.58
N LEU A 67 -2.97 5.26 -16.90
CA LEU A 67 -4.03 5.57 -15.96
C LEU A 67 -4.61 4.23 -15.48
N LEU A 68 -4.30 3.87 -14.25
CA LEU A 68 -5.02 2.83 -13.52
C LEU A 68 -6.16 3.54 -12.79
N LEU A 69 -7.39 3.25 -13.20
CA LEU A 69 -8.58 3.63 -12.44
C LEU A 69 -8.86 2.47 -11.50
N ASP A 70 -8.36 2.57 -10.30
CA ASP A 70 -8.78 1.70 -9.23
C ASP A 70 -10.18 2.14 -8.79
N ASP A 71 -11.09 1.20 -8.57
CA ASP A 71 -12.32 1.49 -7.87
C ASP A 71 -11.96 2.26 -6.59
N LYS A 72 -12.73 3.31 -6.28
CA LYS A 72 -12.56 3.99 -4.99
C LYS A 72 -12.66 2.90 -3.94
N GLU A 73 -11.52 2.51 -3.37
CA GLU A 73 -11.55 1.77 -2.13
C GLU A 73 -12.38 2.63 -1.18
N GLU A 74 -13.58 2.17 -0.83
CA GLU A 74 -14.27 2.60 0.39
C GLU A 74 -13.16 2.65 1.44
N PRO A 75 -13.05 3.69 2.28
CA PRO A 75 -11.97 3.77 3.25
C PRO A 75 -11.97 2.45 3.99
N MET A 76 -10.99 1.60 3.68
CA MET A 76 -10.89 0.28 4.30
C MET A 76 -10.95 0.55 5.79
N SER A 77 -11.94 -0.01 6.44
CA SER A 77 -12.10 0.11 7.87
C SER A 77 -10.73 -0.12 8.49
N ASN A 78 -10.24 0.83 9.29
CA ASN A 78 -8.99 0.61 10.03
C ASN A 78 -9.14 -0.48 11.10
N ILE A 79 -10.27 -1.15 11.11
CA ILE A 79 -10.61 -2.25 12.01
C ILE A 79 -10.35 -3.56 11.30
N TYR A 80 -9.64 -4.44 11.97
CA TYR A 80 -9.24 -5.76 11.49
C TYR A 80 -9.72 -6.84 12.43
N SER A 81 -9.98 -8.01 11.88
CA SER A 81 -10.29 -9.24 12.60
C SER A 81 -9.11 -10.20 12.50
N LEU A 82 -8.51 -10.57 13.64
CA LEU A 82 -7.62 -11.72 13.76
C LEU A 82 -8.46 -12.97 13.83
N ARG A 83 -8.23 -13.90 12.94
CA ARG A 83 -8.94 -15.18 12.85
C ARG A 83 -7.98 -16.37 12.86
N ILE A 84 -8.47 -17.49 13.39
CA ILE A 84 -7.89 -18.81 13.13
C ILE A 84 -8.92 -19.60 12.31
N TYR A 85 -8.54 -20.07 11.13
CA TYR A 85 -9.51 -20.53 10.13
C TYR A 85 -10.62 -19.46 9.93
N ASP A 86 -11.89 -19.83 10.08
CA ASP A 86 -13.03 -18.91 9.96
C ASP A 86 -13.51 -18.36 11.32
N THR A 87 -12.82 -18.69 12.43
CA THR A 87 -13.18 -18.25 13.78
C THR A 87 -12.51 -16.93 14.13
N GLU A 88 -13.31 -15.89 14.43
CA GLU A 88 -12.82 -14.63 14.93
C GLU A 88 -12.35 -14.75 16.37
N LEU A 89 -11.09 -14.33 16.63
CA LEU A 89 -10.48 -14.35 17.95
C LEU A 89 -10.40 -12.95 18.58
N MET A 90 -10.17 -11.94 17.76
CA MET A 90 -9.93 -10.57 18.22
C MET A 90 -10.28 -9.59 17.11
N ARG A 91 -10.78 -8.39 17.49
CA ARG A 91 -10.85 -7.21 16.63
C ARG A 91 -9.96 -6.11 17.18
N PHE A 92 -9.27 -5.41 16.29
CA PHE A 92 -8.41 -4.30 16.64
C PHE A 92 -8.41 -3.24 15.54
N SER A 93 -8.22 -1.98 15.93
CA SER A 93 -7.90 -0.93 14.96
C SER A 93 -6.41 -0.95 14.65
N MET A 94 -6.04 -0.52 13.45
CA MET A 94 -4.64 -0.39 13.04
C MET A 94 -4.45 0.89 12.23
N GLU A 95 -3.71 1.85 12.77
CA GLU A 95 -3.53 3.17 12.18
C GLU A 95 -2.05 3.51 12.04
N LYS A 96 -1.72 4.24 10.96
CA LYS A 96 -0.39 4.80 10.78
C LYS A 96 -0.21 6.05 11.65
N GLN A 97 0.84 6.08 12.45
CA GLN A 97 1.22 7.23 13.25
C GLN A 97 2.56 7.80 12.77
N GLY A 98 2.54 8.98 12.17
CA GLY A 98 3.73 9.62 11.60
C GLY A 98 4.28 8.90 10.38
N LEU A 99 5.59 9.06 10.13
CA LEU A 99 6.25 8.55 8.92
C LEU A 99 6.53 7.04 8.93
N SER A 100 6.60 6.40 10.08
CA SER A 100 6.99 4.98 10.18
C SER A 100 6.35 4.23 11.36
N GLY A 101 5.52 4.88 12.15
CA GLY A 101 4.84 4.26 13.29
C GLY A 101 3.54 3.57 12.88
N LEU A 102 3.23 2.45 13.53
CA LEU A 102 1.96 1.77 13.45
C LEU A 102 1.45 1.59 14.88
N VAL A 103 0.17 1.88 15.10
CA VAL A 103 -0.49 1.76 16.40
C VAL A 103 -1.73 0.90 16.23
N ALA A 104 -1.99 0.02 17.18
CA ALA A 104 -3.21 -0.75 17.23
C ALA A 104 -3.89 -0.59 18.60
N GLU A 105 -5.20 -0.65 18.60
CA GLU A 105 -6.03 -0.71 19.80
C GLU A 105 -6.94 -1.94 19.71
N ILE A 106 -6.98 -2.75 20.77
CA ILE A 106 -7.83 -3.92 20.84
C ILE A 106 -9.25 -3.46 21.17
N LEU A 107 -10.18 -3.73 20.27
CA LEU A 107 -11.59 -3.35 20.39
C LEU A 107 -12.46 -4.48 20.94
N TYR A 108 -12.09 -5.72 20.65
CA TYR A 108 -12.83 -6.91 21.07
C TYR A 108 -11.90 -8.11 21.17
N THR A 109 -12.11 -8.96 22.16
CA THR A 109 -11.48 -10.27 22.27
C THR A 109 -12.56 -11.32 22.54
N ASN A 110 -12.51 -12.43 21.83
CA ASN A 110 -13.38 -13.57 22.06
C ASN A 110 -12.93 -14.33 23.31
N GLU A 111 -13.55 -14.05 24.44
CA GLU A 111 -13.16 -14.59 25.74
C GLU A 111 -13.29 -16.13 25.83
N GLU A 112 -14.21 -16.71 25.07
CA GLU A 112 -14.41 -18.17 25.03
C GLU A 112 -13.28 -18.88 24.26
N GLN A 113 -12.62 -18.16 23.34
CA GLN A 113 -11.60 -18.70 22.43
C GLN A 113 -10.19 -18.14 22.72
N THR A 114 -9.96 -17.58 23.90
CA THR A 114 -8.65 -16.97 24.26
C THR A 114 -7.50 -17.98 24.22
N HIS A 115 -7.78 -19.27 24.43
CA HIS A 115 -6.82 -20.36 24.34
C HIS A 115 -6.30 -20.61 22.91
N LEU A 116 -7.01 -20.10 21.90
CA LEU A 116 -6.63 -20.16 20.47
C LEU A 116 -5.83 -18.96 20.00
N LEU A 117 -5.64 -17.93 20.84
CA LEU A 117 -4.79 -16.78 20.46
C LEU A 117 -3.34 -17.22 20.26
N PRO A 118 -2.58 -16.56 19.37
CA PRO A 118 -1.17 -16.86 19.19
C PRO A 118 -0.41 -16.78 20.52
N LEU A 119 0.33 -17.81 20.86
CA LEU A 119 1.06 -17.92 22.14
C LEU A 119 2.17 -16.87 22.28
N ASP A 120 2.69 -16.42 21.16
CA ASP A 120 3.79 -15.46 21.04
C ASP A 120 3.32 -14.01 20.83
N MET A 121 2.00 -13.76 21.00
CA MET A 121 1.39 -12.43 20.87
C MET A 121 0.92 -11.95 22.24
N GLU A 122 1.47 -10.83 22.70
CA GLU A 122 0.94 -10.15 23.89
C GLU A 122 -0.43 -9.54 23.59
N ARG A 123 -1.35 -9.59 24.56
CA ARG A 123 -2.73 -9.07 24.44
C ARG A 123 -2.76 -7.54 24.68
N THR A 124 -1.93 -6.83 23.91
CA THR A 124 -1.87 -5.37 23.88
C THR A 124 -1.80 -4.89 22.45
N GLY A 125 -2.14 -3.63 22.17
CA GLY A 125 -2.03 -3.07 20.83
C GLY A 125 -0.60 -3.16 20.29
N GLU A 126 0.40 -2.90 21.14
CA GLU A 126 1.82 -3.04 20.78
C GLU A 126 2.18 -4.50 20.48
N GLY A 127 1.69 -5.44 21.29
CA GLY A 127 1.89 -6.88 21.06
C GLY A 127 1.30 -7.36 19.74
N VAL A 128 0.12 -6.85 19.37
CA VAL A 128 -0.51 -7.14 18.06
C VAL A 128 0.39 -6.62 16.92
N ILE A 129 0.87 -5.38 16.99
CA ILE A 129 1.77 -4.82 15.97
C ILE A 129 3.06 -5.64 15.87
N HIS A 130 3.70 -5.93 17.00
CA HIS A 130 4.93 -6.72 17.01
C HIS A 130 4.73 -8.13 16.41
N TRP A 131 3.59 -8.77 16.68
CA TRP A 131 3.24 -10.04 16.08
C TRP A 131 3.03 -9.93 14.57
N LEU A 132 2.34 -8.87 14.08
CA LEU A 132 2.14 -8.61 12.66
C LEU A 132 3.44 -8.33 11.92
N GLU A 133 4.36 -7.58 12.52
CA GLU A 133 5.68 -7.27 11.93
C GLU A 133 6.51 -8.52 11.65
N ARG A 134 6.33 -9.57 12.42
CA ARG A 134 7.00 -10.87 12.20
C ARG A 134 6.36 -11.70 11.08
N ARG A 135 5.18 -11.31 10.61
CA ARG A 135 4.41 -11.99 9.56
C ARG A 135 4.50 -11.33 8.19
N VAL A 136 5.19 -10.20 8.11
CA VAL A 136 5.42 -9.49 6.87
C VAL A 136 6.83 -9.73 6.33
N ILE A 137 7.05 -9.33 5.09
CA ILE A 137 8.34 -9.48 4.42
C ILE A 137 9.40 -8.65 5.17
N PRO A 138 10.49 -9.25 5.65
CA PRO A 138 11.57 -8.51 6.30
C PRO A 138 12.19 -7.47 5.36
N LYS A 139 12.47 -6.26 5.89
CA LYS A 139 13.07 -5.16 5.12
C LYS A 139 14.43 -5.49 4.51
N ASN A 140 15.16 -6.42 5.10
CA ASN A 140 16.49 -6.87 4.66
C ASN A 140 16.46 -8.13 3.78
N ARG A 141 15.27 -8.57 3.33
CA ARG A 141 15.15 -9.71 2.41
C ARG A 141 15.74 -9.35 1.04
N ALA A 142 16.45 -10.28 0.42
CA ALA A 142 16.91 -10.12 -0.95
C ALA A 142 15.71 -9.91 -1.90
N PHE A 143 15.85 -8.98 -2.85
CA PHE A 143 14.82 -8.63 -3.83
C PHE A 143 13.50 -8.10 -3.22
N VAL A 144 13.56 -7.49 -2.03
CA VAL A 144 12.37 -6.97 -1.35
C VAL A 144 11.62 -5.94 -2.21
N ASP A 145 12.34 -5.06 -2.90
CA ASP A 145 11.74 -4.00 -3.73
C ASP A 145 10.99 -4.57 -4.94
N GLU A 146 11.52 -5.62 -5.58
CA GLU A 146 10.85 -6.32 -6.68
C GLU A 146 9.58 -7.03 -6.19
N ILE A 147 9.64 -7.67 -5.02
CA ILE A 147 8.48 -8.32 -4.41
C ILE A 147 7.40 -7.30 -4.10
N LEU A 148 7.75 -6.17 -3.45
CA LEU A 148 6.81 -5.11 -3.13
C LEU A 148 6.17 -4.51 -4.38
N LYS A 149 6.97 -4.27 -5.42
CA LYS A 149 6.47 -3.77 -6.71
C LYS A 149 5.45 -4.73 -7.35
N THR A 150 5.70 -6.03 -7.28
CA THR A 150 4.75 -7.05 -7.78
C THR A 150 3.46 -7.07 -6.98
N LEU A 151 3.52 -6.78 -5.67
CA LEU A 151 2.36 -6.64 -4.80
C LEU A 151 1.66 -5.27 -4.94
N GLY A 152 2.12 -4.39 -5.82
CA GLY A 152 1.58 -3.04 -6.00
C GLY A 152 1.94 -2.06 -4.86
N LEU A 153 2.95 -2.41 -4.04
CA LEU A 153 3.38 -1.60 -2.90
C LEU A 153 4.59 -0.76 -3.26
N SER A 154 4.57 0.53 -2.91
CA SER A 154 5.67 1.47 -3.18
C SER A 154 6.81 1.39 -2.16
N HIS A 155 6.56 0.83 -0.99
CA HIS A 155 7.53 0.70 0.09
C HIS A 155 7.13 -0.41 1.06
N ASN A 156 8.10 -0.88 1.85
CA ASN A 156 7.88 -1.92 2.86
C ASN A 156 7.21 -1.31 4.10
N ASP A 157 5.89 -1.40 4.16
CA ASP A 157 5.10 -1.01 5.33
C ASP A 157 4.20 -2.17 5.78
N THR A 158 4.18 -2.41 7.08
CA THR A 158 3.51 -3.56 7.68
C THR A 158 2.02 -3.57 7.34
N LYS A 159 1.32 -2.42 7.46
CA LYS A 159 -0.11 -2.35 7.16
C LYS A 159 -0.42 -2.69 5.70
N GLY A 160 0.29 -2.06 4.75
CA GLY A 160 0.08 -2.31 3.33
C GLY A 160 0.36 -3.78 2.95
N ILE A 161 1.40 -4.41 3.53
CA ILE A 161 1.67 -5.82 3.30
C ILE A 161 0.56 -6.71 3.88
N ILE A 162 0.06 -6.41 5.09
CA ILE A 162 -1.06 -7.14 5.70
C ILE A 162 -2.34 -7.01 4.87
N ASP A 163 -2.64 -5.83 4.35
CA ASP A 163 -3.81 -5.59 3.50
C ASP A 163 -3.79 -6.50 2.25
N VAL A 164 -2.62 -6.77 1.68
CA VAL A 164 -2.43 -7.67 0.54
C VAL A 164 -2.41 -9.13 0.97
N CYS A 165 -1.46 -9.52 1.84
CA CYS A 165 -1.19 -10.93 2.17
C CYS A 165 -2.04 -11.47 3.32
N LYS A 166 -2.86 -10.62 3.97
CA LYS A 166 -3.73 -10.98 5.11
C LYS A 166 -2.98 -11.62 6.30
N GLY A 167 -1.69 -11.34 6.42
CA GLY A 167 -0.85 -11.93 7.46
C GLY A 167 -0.77 -13.46 7.40
N LEU A 168 -1.08 -14.08 6.27
CA LEU A 168 -1.02 -15.53 6.10
C LEU A 168 0.40 -16.06 6.24
N SER A 169 0.53 -17.25 6.80
CA SER A 169 1.81 -17.96 7.00
C SER A 169 1.68 -19.42 6.60
N LEU A 170 2.80 -20.03 6.21
CA LEU A 170 2.88 -21.48 5.99
C LEU A 170 2.99 -22.28 7.31
N ASN A 171 3.20 -21.61 8.44
CA ASN A 171 3.48 -22.26 9.72
C ASN A 171 2.24 -22.40 10.62
N ASP A 172 1.16 -21.67 10.30
CA ASP A 172 -0.05 -21.66 11.11
C ASP A 172 -1.29 -21.29 10.27
N SER A 173 -2.45 -21.28 10.91
CA SER A 173 -3.74 -20.97 10.26
C SER A 173 -4.33 -19.62 10.69
N TYR A 174 -3.49 -18.72 11.24
CA TYR A 174 -3.91 -17.37 11.57
C TYR A 174 -3.88 -16.48 10.33
N TRP A 175 -4.82 -15.56 10.28
CA TRP A 175 -4.88 -14.51 9.28
C TRP A 175 -5.60 -13.28 9.80
N VAL A 176 -5.38 -12.15 9.11
CA VAL A 176 -5.93 -10.86 9.49
C VAL A 176 -6.67 -10.28 8.30
N VAL A 177 -7.92 -9.96 8.51
CA VAL A 177 -8.81 -9.44 7.46
C VAL A 177 -9.48 -8.15 7.91
N PRO A 178 -9.77 -7.22 6.99
CA PRO A 178 -10.50 -6.01 7.33
C PRO A 178 -11.93 -6.37 7.80
N GLU A 179 -12.52 -5.50 8.62
CA GLU A 179 -13.91 -5.63 9.04
C GLU A 179 -14.85 -5.70 7.83
N GLY A 180 -15.85 -6.56 7.89
CA GLY A 180 -16.77 -6.78 6.77
C GLY A 180 -16.25 -7.75 5.69
N PHE A 181 -15.04 -8.28 5.83
CA PHE A 181 -14.52 -9.26 4.87
C PHE A 181 -15.26 -10.60 4.96
N GLU A 182 -15.90 -11.01 3.86
CA GLU A 182 -16.75 -12.21 3.78
C GLU A 182 -16.02 -13.48 3.30
N GLY A 183 -14.74 -13.38 2.91
CA GLY A 183 -13.96 -14.52 2.45
C GLY A 183 -13.71 -15.56 3.52
N LYS A 184 -13.59 -16.83 3.12
CA LYS A 184 -13.28 -17.97 4.01
C LYS A 184 -11.80 -18.33 3.93
N PHE A 185 -11.23 -18.83 5.02
CA PHE A 185 -9.84 -19.25 5.09
C PHE A 185 -9.47 -20.24 3.98
N SER A 186 -10.34 -21.19 3.67
CA SER A 186 -10.13 -22.18 2.61
C SER A 186 -9.90 -21.57 1.22
N GLN A 187 -10.33 -20.34 0.98
CA GLN A 187 -10.17 -19.63 -0.29
C GLN A 187 -8.83 -18.87 -0.39
N TYR A 188 -8.21 -18.57 0.76
CA TYR A 188 -7.04 -17.69 0.86
C TYR A 188 -5.80 -18.35 1.46
N ASN A 189 -5.92 -19.53 2.08
CA ASN A 189 -4.76 -20.21 2.66
C ASN A 189 -3.65 -20.44 1.62
N LEU A 190 -2.40 -20.55 2.07
CA LEU A 190 -1.24 -20.68 1.19
C LEU A 190 -0.99 -22.11 0.68
N TYR A 191 -1.87 -23.07 0.98
CA TYR A 191 -1.62 -24.47 0.71
C TYR A 191 -2.38 -25.05 -0.50
N GLU A 192 -3.61 -24.55 -0.78
CA GLU A 192 -4.56 -25.27 -1.63
C GLU A 192 -5.26 -24.43 -2.69
N ASN A 193 -4.87 -23.16 -2.87
CA ASN A 193 -5.59 -22.27 -3.77
C ASN A 193 -4.68 -21.32 -4.59
N ARG A 194 -5.26 -20.64 -5.58
CA ARG A 194 -4.55 -19.71 -6.46
C ARG A 194 -3.95 -18.49 -5.75
N PHE A 195 -4.40 -18.18 -4.54
CA PHE A 195 -3.83 -17.09 -3.77
C PHE A 195 -2.35 -17.37 -3.43
N SER A 196 -2.00 -18.63 -3.19
CA SER A 196 -0.62 -19.04 -3.00
C SER A 196 0.24 -18.85 -4.26
N GLU A 197 -0.35 -19.00 -5.45
CA GLU A 197 0.34 -18.78 -6.72
C GLU A 197 0.64 -17.29 -6.96
N ILE A 198 -0.26 -16.40 -6.53
CA ILE A 198 -0.07 -14.94 -6.61
C ILE A 198 1.02 -14.46 -5.65
N LEU A 199 1.14 -15.07 -4.47
CA LEU A 199 2.14 -14.71 -3.46
C LEU A 199 3.45 -15.50 -3.57
N ALA A 200 3.47 -16.57 -4.35
CA ALA A 200 4.66 -17.37 -4.64
C ALA A 200 5.49 -16.70 -5.75
N LEU A 201 6.30 -15.74 -5.36
CA LEU A 201 7.28 -15.05 -6.19
C LEU A 201 8.68 -15.54 -5.90
#